data_1d23452008e14ba0fdb0317920376b8d
#
_entry.id   1d23452008e14ba0fdb0317920376b8d
#
_cell.length_a   1.000
_cell.length_b   1.000
_cell.length_c   1.000
_cell.angle_alpha   90.00
_cell.angle_beta   90.00
_cell.angle_gamma   90.00
#
_symmetry.space_group_name_H-M   'P 1'
#
loop_
_entity.id
_entity.type
_entity.pdbx_description
1 polymer ?
#
loop_
_entity_poly.entity_id
_entity_poly.type
_entity_poly.pdbx_seq_one_letter_code
_entity_poly.pdbx_strand_id
1 'polypeptide(L)'
;MFFLENRINLFGFTALILLILPTFALGQKMATKTPQYGGTFTTIGHTITSWDPGIDANPHTSYVFEQLGFGDWSKPRDKCPMTIDYMGIDCGTTQLAERYEIEDPETMVFYLRKGVNFHNKPPVNGREFTAEDVVYSFHKMLGIGSGFSEATPQGKGAWGSFEIKSVEARDKYTVVFKHKPSIHLENHFLTQSNTDRIYPKEIGDLTDWKQHVGTGAWMIKDYQEGNSITFEKNPDYWGTYELDPQYKLPFLDQVRWLIIKDKATQMAAIRTGQIDHIGKSNTAALTAEEYNQLKKTTPDIQKKSWWLESWALGFLFDDPNHPWADLRVRQAMQMAMNAQELSSEY
;
A
#
# COMPACT_ATOMS: atom_id res chain seq x y z
N MET A 1 37.30 -37.16 -64.44
CA MET A 1 37.94 -38.42 -64.77
C MET A 1 37.53 -39.44 -63.72
N PHE A 2 36.87 -40.54 -64.21
CA PHE A 2 36.41 -41.77 -63.53
C PHE A 2 35.28 -41.57 -62.47
N PHE A 3 33.99 -41.90 -62.74
CA PHE A 3 33.34 -43.22 -62.97
C PHE A 3 33.48 -44.12 -61.73
N LEU A 4 32.48 -44.64 -61.08
CA LEU A 4 31.35 -45.56 -61.31
C LEU A 4 30.85 -45.88 -59.85
N GLU A 5 29.74 -46.36 -59.50
CA GLU A 5 28.53 -46.96 -60.03
C GLU A 5 27.56 -47.25 -58.88
N ASN A 6 26.32 -47.22 -59.21
CA ASN A 6 25.15 -47.79 -58.58
C ASN A 6 25.31 -48.93 -57.58
N ARG A 7 24.56 -48.84 -56.47
CA ARG A 7 23.69 -49.93 -56.04
C ARG A 7 22.47 -49.39 -55.26
N ILE A 8 21.31 -49.66 -55.83
CA ILE A 8 20.01 -49.52 -55.24
C ILE A 8 19.85 -50.62 -54.18
N ASN A 9 19.47 -50.25 -52.94
CA ASN A 9 18.82 -51.17 -52.02
C ASN A 9 17.58 -50.50 -51.43
N LEU A 10 16.45 -51.00 -51.83
CA LEU A 10 15.12 -50.76 -51.28
C LEU A 10 15.08 -51.33 -49.84
N PHE A 11 14.87 -50.48 -48.86
CA PHE A 11 14.27 -50.91 -47.59
C PHE A 11 13.48 -49.76 -46.96
N GLY A 12 12.22 -50.03 -46.85
CA GLY A 12 11.23 -49.64 -45.90
C GLY A 12 11.25 -48.19 -45.35
N PHE A 13 10.52 -47.27 -45.96
CA PHE A 13 10.13 -46.04 -45.32
C PHE A 13 9.00 -46.34 -44.32
N THR A 14 9.36 -46.50 -43.04
CA THR A 14 8.40 -46.35 -41.96
C THR A 14 8.36 -44.86 -41.59
N ALA A 15 7.38 -44.17 -42.08
CA ALA A 15 7.12 -42.78 -41.74
C ALA A 15 6.70 -42.71 -40.25
N LEU A 16 7.62 -42.31 -39.39
CA LEU A 16 7.33 -41.93 -38.02
C LEU A 16 6.72 -40.53 -38.04
N ILE A 17 5.38 -40.47 -38.04
CA ILE A 17 4.63 -39.23 -37.85
C ILE A 17 4.85 -38.84 -36.39
N LEU A 18 5.80 -37.93 -36.12
CA LEU A 18 5.90 -37.22 -34.83
C LEU A 18 4.67 -36.29 -34.76
N LEU A 19 3.65 -36.72 -34.04
CA LEU A 19 2.59 -35.86 -33.56
C LEU A 19 3.21 -34.85 -32.57
N ILE A 20 3.56 -33.67 -33.04
CA ILE A 20 3.86 -32.52 -32.18
C ILE A 20 2.49 -32.10 -31.64
N LEU A 21 2.12 -32.68 -30.50
CA LEU A 21 1.06 -32.12 -29.66
C LEU A 21 1.58 -30.77 -29.16
N PRO A 22 0.84 -29.66 -29.38
CA PRO A 22 1.17 -28.45 -28.69
C PRO A 22 1.04 -28.72 -27.19
N THR A 23 2.16 -28.72 -26.50
CA THR A 23 2.16 -28.61 -25.04
C THR A 23 1.54 -27.26 -24.73
N PHE A 24 0.23 -27.26 -24.55
CA PHE A 24 -0.41 -26.21 -23.77
C PHE A 24 0.31 -26.22 -22.42
N ALA A 25 1.13 -25.20 -22.21
CA ALA A 25 1.57 -24.85 -20.90
C ALA A 25 0.31 -24.51 -20.09
N LEU A 26 -0.25 -25.54 -19.48
CA LEU A 26 -1.16 -25.38 -18.34
C LEU A 26 -0.34 -24.62 -17.31
N GLY A 27 -0.51 -23.29 -17.30
CA GLY A 27 -0.08 -22.48 -16.17
C GLY A 27 -0.59 -23.23 -14.95
N GLN A 28 0.32 -23.68 -14.11
CA GLN A 28 -0.04 -24.26 -12.83
C GLN A 28 -0.85 -23.19 -12.11
N LYS A 29 -2.17 -23.33 -12.17
CA LYS A 29 -3.06 -22.67 -11.23
C LYS A 29 -2.56 -23.12 -9.86
N MET A 30 -1.85 -22.24 -9.16
CA MET A 30 -1.49 -22.49 -7.77
C MET A 30 -2.81 -22.89 -7.12
N ALA A 31 -2.86 -24.10 -6.59
CA ALA A 31 -4.03 -24.57 -5.85
C ALA A 31 -4.21 -23.59 -4.70
N THR A 32 -5.13 -22.66 -4.84
CA THR A 32 -5.47 -21.69 -3.81
C THR A 32 -6.05 -22.49 -2.67
N LYS A 33 -5.28 -22.60 -1.58
CA LYS A 33 -5.84 -23.18 -0.35
C LYS A 33 -7.09 -22.37 -0.01
N THR A 34 -8.19 -23.03 0.24
CA THR A 34 -9.42 -22.38 0.72
C THR A 34 -9.08 -21.48 1.90
N PRO A 35 -9.39 -20.19 1.84
CA PRO A 35 -9.14 -19.29 2.95
C PRO A 35 -9.83 -19.78 4.22
N GLN A 36 -9.14 -19.63 5.35
CA GLN A 36 -9.70 -19.93 6.66
C GLN A 36 -10.10 -18.62 7.33
N TYR A 37 -11.31 -18.60 7.88
CA TYR A 37 -11.81 -17.46 8.64
C TYR A 37 -11.55 -17.64 10.13
N GLY A 38 -11.30 -16.52 10.80
CA GLY A 38 -11.15 -16.46 12.25
C GLY A 38 -9.74 -16.18 12.72
N GLY A 39 -9.61 -16.08 14.04
CA GLY A 39 -8.32 -15.88 14.70
C GLY A 39 -7.87 -14.43 14.82
N THR A 40 -6.77 -14.26 15.56
CA THR A 40 -6.12 -12.97 15.80
C THR A 40 -4.71 -12.99 15.25
N PHE A 41 -4.35 -11.97 14.48
CA PHE A 41 -2.98 -11.74 14.02
C PHE A 41 -2.31 -10.68 14.89
N THR A 42 -1.24 -11.04 15.56
CA THR A 42 -0.51 -10.16 16.46
C THR A 42 0.84 -9.74 15.85
N THR A 43 1.08 -8.44 15.76
CA THR A 43 2.32 -7.89 15.19
C THR A 43 2.87 -6.75 16.03
N ILE A 44 4.11 -6.33 15.74
CA ILE A 44 4.69 -5.12 16.30
C ILE A 44 4.05 -3.90 15.61
N GLY A 45 3.53 -3.00 16.42
CA GLY A 45 2.98 -1.72 15.98
C GLY A 45 3.90 -0.54 16.27
N HIS A 46 3.44 0.63 15.83
CA HIS A 46 4.10 1.91 16.07
C HIS A 46 3.48 2.63 17.28
N THR A 47 4.24 3.53 17.88
CA THR A 47 3.67 4.51 18.80
C THR A 47 2.75 5.43 18.02
N ILE A 48 1.53 5.61 18.49
CA ILE A 48 0.57 6.53 17.89
C ILE A 48 0.96 7.95 18.29
N THR A 49 1.22 8.79 17.32
CA THR A 49 1.62 10.21 17.50
C THR A 49 0.47 11.17 17.22
N SER A 50 -0.44 10.77 16.34
CA SER A 50 -1.66 11.50 16.02
C SER A 50 -2.77 10.54 15.60
N TRP A 51 -4.01 10.92 15.87
CA TRP A 51 -5.19 10.22 15.38
C TRP A 51 -5.69 10.81 14.05
N ASP A 52 -5.28 12.03 13.71
CA ASP A 52 -5.67 12.67 12.45
C ASP A 52 -4.70 12.26 11.31
N PRO A 53 -5.20 11.58 10.27
CA PRO A 53 -4.39 11.17 9.11
C PRO A 53 -3.87 12.36 8.30
N GLY A 54 -4.46 13.54 8.45
CA GLY A 54 -3.96 14.77 7.84
C GLY A 54 -2.69 15.32 8.51
N ILE A 55 -2.42 14.91 9.76
CA ILE A 55 -1.21 15.31 10.50
C ILE A 55 -0.08 14.31 10.27
N ASP A 56 -0.38 13.02 10.38
CA ASP A 56 0.61 11.95 10.27
C ASP A 56 0.02 10.77 9.51
N ALA A 57 0.74 10.28 8.50
CA ALA A 57 0.39 9.11 7.70
C ALA A 57 0.56 7.79 8.48
N ASN A 58 0.10 7.76 9.71
CA ASN A 58 0.25 6.59 10.58
C ASN A 58 -0.40 5.33 10.01
N PRO A 59 0.29 4.18 10.00
CA PRO A 59 -0.24 2.95 9.45
C PRO A 59 -1.56 2.47 10.06
N HIS A 60 -1.86 2.81 11.33
CA HIS A 60 -3.12 2.43 11.98
C HIS A 60 -4.35 3.01 11.27
N THR A 61 -4.23 4.19 10.65
CA THR A 61 -5.33 4.81 9.91
C THR A 61 -5.71 4.02 8.66
N SER A 62 -4.77 3.29 8.05
CA SER A 62 -5.00 2.44 6.87
C SER A 62 -5.93 1.26 7.15
N TYR A 63 -6.06 0.85 8.39
CA TYR A 63 -6.97 -0.23 8.76
C TYR A 63 -8.43 0.23 8.76
N VAL A 64 -8.64 1.51 9.03
CA VAL A 64 -9.97 2.11 9.24
C VAL A 64 -10.44 2.89 8.03
N PHE A 65 -9.55 3.69 7.43
CA PHE A 65 -9.90 4.59 6.33
C PHE A 65 -9.33 4.05 5.02
N GLU A 66 -10.14 4.08 4.00
CA GLU A 66 -9.76 3.76 2.63
C GLU A 66 -9.58 5.03 1.81
N GLN A 67 -9.23 4.85 0.56
CA GLN A 67 -8.89 5.92 -0.38
C GLN A 67 -9.44 5.62 -1.77
N LEU A 68 -9.27 6.56 -2.72
CA LEU A 68 -9.81 6.39 -4.08
C LEU A 68 -9.11 5.27 -4.85
N GLY A 69 -7.79 5.18 -4.71
CA GLY A 69 -6.98 4.14 -5.32
C GLY A 69 -6.00 3.52 -4.32
N PHE A 70 -5.41 2.39 -4.67
CA PHE A 70 -4.50 1.65 -3.81
C PHE A 70 -3.56 0.74 -4.62
N GLY A 71 -2.50 0.24 -4.01
CA GLY A 71 -1.66 -0.78 -4.62
C GLY A 71 -2.44 -2.06 -4.91
N ASP A 72 -2.31 -2.60 -6.12
CA ASP A 72 -3.00 -3.83 -6.56
C ASP A 72 -2.36 -5.07 -5.92
N TRP A 73 -2.96 -5.55 -4.84
CA TRP A 73 -2.48 -6.72 -4.09
C TRP A 73 -2.65 -8.04 -4.83
N SER A 74 -3.36 -8.08 -5.96
CA SER A 74 -3.44 -9.26 -6.84
C SER A 74 -2.18 -9.45 -7.68
N LYS A 75 -1.39 -8.38 -7.89
CA LYS A 75 -0.17 -8.43 -8.70
C LYS A 75 0.96 -9.21 -8.03
N PRO A 76 1.81 -9.90 -8.81
CA PRO A 76 2.97 -10.60 -8.29
C PRO A 76 3.93 -9.66 -7.56
N ARG A 77 4.45 -10.08 -6.39
CA ARG A 77 5.31 -9.27 -5.51
C ARG A 77 6.73 -9.05 -6.05
N ASP A 78 7.17 -9.83 -7.01
CA ASP A 78 8.42 -9.62 -7.75
C ASP A 78 8.33 -8.45 -8.75
N LYS A 79 7.12 -8.14 -9.22
CA LYS A 79 6.84 -7.00 -10.10
C LYS A 79 6.33 -5.79 -9.34
N CYS A 80 5.42 -6.00 -8.41
CA CYS A 80 4.78 -4.98 -7.59
C CYS A 80 5.04 -5.26 -6.10
N PRO A 81 6.16 -4.83 -5.55
CA PRO A 81 6.58 -5.20 -4.19
C PRO A 81 5.68 -4.66 -3.08
N MET A 82 4.89 -3.63 -3.34
CA MET A 82 3.96 -2.98 -2.39
C MET A 82 4.62 -2.48 -1.10
N THR A 83 5.91 -2.18 -1.15
CA THR A 83 6.71 -1.81 0.02
C THR A 83 7.46 -0.51 -0.16
N ILE A 84 7.40 0.05 -1.35
CA ILE A 84 8.05 1.30 -1.73
C ILE A 84 6.98 2.33 -2.07
N ASP A 85 7.27 3.58 -1.79
CA ASP A 85 6.33 4.69 -2.01
C ASP A 85 6.16 5.05 -3.50
N TYR A 86 7.05 4.58 -4.34
CA TYR A 86 7.06 4.88 -5.78
C TYR A 86 6.94 3.59 -6.61
N MET A 87 5.72 3.12 -6.77
CA MET A 87 5.43 2.02 -7.68
C MET A 87 5.00 2.56 -9.04
N GLY A 88 5.24 1.79 -10.09
CA GLY A 88 4.68 2.09 -11.40
C GLY A 88 3.15 2.03 -11.38
N ILE A 89 2.52 2.79 -12.25
CA ILE A 89 1.05 2.88 -12.34
C ILE A 89 0.37 1.52 -12.57
N ASP A 90 1.05 0.60 -13.24
CA ASP A 90 0.62 -0.78 -13.45
C ASP A 90 0.53 -1.62 -12.16
N CYS A 91 1.08 -1.11 -11.06
CA CYS A 91 0.96 -1.69 -9.72
C CYS A 91 -0.18 -1.09 -8.89
N GLY A 92 -0.89 -0.11 -9.43
CA GLY A 92 -2.03 0.53 -8.78
C GLY A 92 -3.36 -0.03 -9.26
N THR A 93 -4.39 0.17 -8.45
CA THR A 93 -5.79 -0.11 -8.79
C THR A 93 -6.72 0.87 -8.09
N THR A 94 -7.96 0.92 -8.50
CA THR A 94 -9.00 1.69 -7.81
C THR A 94 -9.49 0.94 -6.55
N GLN A 95 -9.82 1.68 -5.48
CA GLN A 95 -10.37 1.15 -4.22
C GLN A 95 -11.80 1.66 -3.99
N LEU A 96 -11.99 2.81 -3.35
CA LEU A 96 -13.32 3.43 -3.21
C LEU A 96 -13.87 3.96 -4.53
N ALA A 97 -13.00 4.29 -5.48
CA ALA A 97 -13.42 4.49 -6.85
C ALA A 97 -13.65 3.12 -7.53
N GLU A 98 -14.66 3.03 -8.38
CA GLU A 98 -14.86 1.91 -9.30
C GLU A 98 -13.99 2.08 -10.55
N ARG A 99 -13.87 3.32 -11.03
CA ARG A 99 -13.03 3.72 -12.17
C ARG A 99 -12.72 5.21 -12.11
N TYR A 100 -11.80 5.65 -12.93
CA TYR A 100 -11.50 7.07 -13.15
C TYR A 100 -11.34 7.38 -14.64
N GLU A 101 -11.39 8.65 -14.99
CA GLU A 101 -11.16 9.17 -16.33
C GLU A 101 -10.35 10.46 -16.25
N ILE A 102 -9.47 10.67 -17.21
CA ILE A 102 -8.78 11.94 -17.45
C ILE A 102 -9.51 12.62 -18.60
N GLU A 103 -10.44 13.53 -18.28
CA GLU A 103 -11.25 14.23 -19.29
C GLU A 103 -10.39 15.19 -20.15
N ASP A 104 -9.41 15.82 -19.51
CA ASP A 104 -8.43 16.71 -20.13
C ASP A 104 -7.17 16.80 -19.23
N PRO A 105 -6.05 17.44 -19.66
CA PRO A 105 -4.82 17.54 -18.88
C PRO A 105 -4.94 18.21 -17.51
N GLU A 106 -6.05 18.88 -17.22
CA GLU A 106 -6.31 19.58 -15.96
C GLU A 106 -7.51 19.00 -15.19
N THR A 107 -8.12 17.91 -15.69
CA THR A 107 -9.37 17.37 -15.13
C THR A 107 -9.31 15.86 -14.98
N MET A 108 -9.38 15.40 -13.75
CA MET A 108 -9.50 13.99 -13.41
C MET A 108 -10.83 13.73 -12.72
N VAL A 109 -11.54 12.70 -13.15
CA VAL A 109 -12.87 12.34 -12.66
C VAL A 109 -12.85 10.94 -12.09
N PHE A 110 -13.33 10.80 -10.87
CA PHE A 110 -13.52 9.51 -10.21
C PHE A 110 -14.99 9.15 -10.11
N TYR A 111 -15.32 7.93 -10.49
CA TYR A 111 -16.65 7.34 -10.32
C TYR A 111 -16.58 6.37 -9.14
N LEU A 112 -17.36 6.65 -8.12
CA LEU A 112 -17.30 5.96 -6.84
C LEU A 112 -18.09 4.65 -6.84
N ARG A 113 -17.64 3.67 -6.07
CA ARG A 113 -18.40 2.44 -5.81
C ARG A 113 -19.69 2.77 -5.08
N LYS A 114 -20.78 2.14 -5.51
CA LYS A 114 -22.08 2.24 -4.85
C LYS A 114 -22.22 1.17 -3.77
N GLY A 115 -23.00 1.47 -2.72
CA GLY A 115 -23.26 0.52 -1.64
C GLY A 115 -22.10 0.32 -0.68
N VAL A 116 -21.07 1.15 -0.73
CA VAL A 116 -20.03 1.20 0.30
C VAL A 116 -20.56 1.99 1.48
N ASN A 117 -20.52 1.40 2.67
CA ASN A 117 -20.99 2.02 3.89
C ASN A 117 -19.83 2.28 4.86
N PHE A 118 -19.95 3.36 5.62
CA PHE A 118 -19.11 3.58 6.79
C PHE A 118 -19.40 2.56 7.88
N HIS A 119 -18.49 2.38 8.81
CA HIS A 119 -18.70 1.54 9.98
C HIS A 119 -20.01 1.88 10.69
N ASN A 120 -20.75 0.86 11.10
CA ASN A 120 -22.01 1.03 11.82
C ASN A 120 -21.77 1.35 13.29
N LYS A 121 -21.21 2.54 13.55
CA LYS A 121 -20.99 3.11 14.89
C LYS A 121 -21.16 4.65 14.86
N PRO A 122 -21.53 5.24 16.02
CA PRO A 122 -21.64 6.70 16.12
C PRO A 122 -20.31 7.40 15.75
N PRO A 123 -20.39 8.64 15.19
CA PRO A 123 -21.63 9.40 14.89
C PRO A 123 -22.25 9.05 13.52
N VAL A 124 -21.62 8.24 12.69
CA VAL A 124 -21.97 8.00 11.28
C VAL A 124 -23.06 6.94 11.10
N ASN A 125 -23.09 5.93 11.97
CA ASN A 125 -24.12 4.89 12.04
C ASN A 125 -24.38 4.15 10.71
N GLY A 126 -23.32 3.79 9.99
CA GLY A 126 -23.43 2.95 8.80
C GLY A 126 -24.01 3.63 7.57
N ARG A 127 -24.03 4.95 7.50
CA ARG A 127 -24.50 5.61 6.27
C ARG A 127 -23.59 5.31 5.09
N GLU A 128 -24.15 5.41 3.90
CA GLU A 128 -23.44 5.21 2.65
C GLU A 128 -22.38 6.30 2.41
N PHE A 129 -21.23 5.88 1.90
CA PHE A 129 -20.17 6.73 1.39
C PHE A 129 -20.58 7.38 0.08
N THR A 130 -20.25 8.66 -0.08
CA THR A 130 -20.62 9.47 -1.25
C THR A 130 -19.49 10.40 -1.68
N ALA A 131 -19.68 11.06 -2.82
CA ALA A 131 -18.78 12.08 -3.36
C ALA A 131 -18.52 13.24 -2.38
N GLU A 132 -19.50 13.60 -1.55
CA GLU A 132 -19.35 14.66 -0.55
C GLU A 132 -18.29 14.32 0.52
N ASP A 133 -18.11 13.04 0.84
CA ASP A 133 -17.08 12.60 1.78
C ASP A 133 -15.67 12.76 1.20
N VAL A 134 -15.52 12.51 -0.09
CA VAL A 134 -14.28 12.76 -0.81
C VAL A 134 -13.98 14.25 -0.85
N VAL A 135 -14.97 15.06 -1.24
CA VAL A 135 -14.84 16.53 -1.28
C VAL A 135 -14.43 17.06 0.09
N TYR A 136 -15.12 16.65 1.15
CA TYR A 136 -14.80 17.08 2.52
C TYR A 136 -13.36 16.73 2.91
N SER A 137 -12.95 15.47 2.68
CA SER A 137 -11.63 14.97 3.05
C SER A 137 -10.51 15.72 2.32
N PHE A 138 -10.67 15.92 1.01
CA PHE A 138 -9.69 16.67 0.23
C PHE A 138 -9.72 18.17 0.54
N HIS A 139 -10.86 18.78 0.79
CA HIS A 139 -10.94 20.19 1.19
C HIS A 139 -10.22 20.41 2.51
N LYS A 140 -10.43 19.55 3.51
CA LYS A 140 -9.70 19.62 4.80
C LYS A 140 -8.21 19.43 4.59
N MET A 141 -7.81 18.42 3.83
CA MET A 141 -6.41 18.10 3.59
C MET A 141 -5.67 19.23 2.87
N LEU A 142 -6.27 19.77 1.81
CA LEU A 142 -5.65 20.80 0.97
C LEU A 142 -5.84 22.23 1.48
N GLY A 143 -6.72 22.44 2.47
CA GLY A 143 -7.05 23.78 2.96
C GLY A 143 -7.84 24.62 1.95
N ILE A 144 -8.72 23.99 1.17
CA ILE A 144 -9.52 24.64 0.14
C ILE A 144 -11.01 24.39 0.37
N GLY A 145 -11.87 25.35 0.06
CA GLY A 145 -13.33 25.18 0.14
C GLY A 145 -13.83 24.71 1.52
N SER A 146 -15.13 24.44 1.62
CA SER A 146 -15.80 23.84 2.81
C SER A 146 -15.42 24.43 4.18
N GLY A 147 -14.97 25.70 4.22
CA GLY A 147 -14.57 26.40 5.46
C GLY A 147 -13.12 26.16 5.91
N PHE A 148 -12.34 25.43 5.16
CA PHE A 148 -10.92 25.23 5.41
C PHE A 148 -10.08 26.29 4.69
N SER A 149 -9.04 26.81 5.37
CA SER A 149 -8.15 27.86 4.85
C SER A 149 -6.67 27.48 4.90
N GLU A 150 -6.34 26.39 5.58
CA GLU A 150 -4.97 25.90 5.72
C GLU A 150 -4.89 24.41 5.40
N ALA A 151 -3.93 24.06 4.54
CA ALA A 151 -3.63 22.66 4.27
C ALA A 151 -3.00 21.99 5.49
N THR A 152 -3.37 20.72 5.70
CA THR A 152 -2.73 19.87 6.70
C THR A 152 -1.25 19.62 6.37
N PRO A 153 -0.42 19.14 7.30
CA PRO A 153 0.95 18.73 7.01
C PRO A 153 1.07 17.76 5.84
N GLN A 154 0.16 16.77 5.74
CA GLN A 154 0.11 15.84 4.60
C GLN A 154 -0.29 16.54 3.29
N GLY A 155 -1.25 17.44 3.35
CA GLY A 155 -1.65 18.23 2.18
C GLY A 155 -0.52 19.11 1.66
N LYS A 156 0.26 19.74 2.56
CA LYS A 156 1.44 20.55 2.18
C LYS A 156 2.57 19.70 1.63
N GLY A 157 2.83 18.53 2.23
CA GLY A 157 3.93 17.65 1.85
C GLY A 157 3.62 16.81 0.60
N ALA A 158 2.70 15.87 0.72
CA ALA A 158 2.44 14.88 -0.33
C ALA A 158 1.66 15.46 -1.52
N TRP A 159 0.80 16.43 -1.29
CA TRP A 159 -0.13 16.95 -2.31
C TRP A 159 0.22 18.35 -2.83
N GLY A 160 1.06 19.09 -2.13
CA GLY A 160 1.37 20.49 -2.48
C GLY A 160 1.93 20.69 -3.88
N SER A 161 2.63 19.69 -4.44
CA SER A 161 3.21 19.77 -5.77
C SER A 161 2.20 19.62 -6.93
N PHE A 162 0.99 19.09 -6.66
CA PHE A 162 0.00 18.83 -7.71
C PHE A 162 -0.89 20.01 -8.02
N GLU A 163 -0.89 21.05 -7.17
CA GLU A 163 -1.66 22.27 -7.34
C GLU A 163 -3.13 22.00 -7.70
N ILE A 164 -3.79 21.21 -6.84
CA ILE A 164 -5.24 20.95 -6.97
C ILE A 164 -5.99 22.28 -6.80
N LYS A 165 -6.77 22.67 -7.81
CA LYS A 165 -7.53 23.92 -7.86
C LYS A 165 -8.90 23.80 -7.19
N SER A 166 -9.61 22.69 -7.48
CA SER A 166 -10.88 22.37 -6.85
C SER A 166 -11.12 20.86 -6.80
N VAL A 167 -11.96 20.45 -5.85
CA VAL A 167 -12.52 19.11 -5.73
C VAL A 167 -14.01 19.26 -5.53
N GLU A 168 -14.82 18.73 -6.44
CA GLU A 168 -16.25 18.98 -6.47
C GLU A 168 -17.03 17.69 -6.72
N ALA A 169 -18.15 17.52 -6.04
CA ALA A 169 -19.11 16.46 -6.35
C ALA A 169 -19.95 16.88 -7.56
N ARG A 170 -19.83 16.17 -8.68
CA ARG A 170 -20.67 16.33 -9.86
C ARG A 170 -22.07 15.74 -9.61
N ASP A 171 -22.10 14.64 -8.92
CA ASP A 171 -23.29 13.96 -8.42
C ASP A 171 -22.92 13.09 -7.19
N LYS A 172 -23.88 12.29 -6.68
CA LYS A 172 -23.67 11.46 -5.47
C LYS A 172 -22.46 10.52 -5.54
N TYR A 173 -22.05 10.10 -6.73
CA TYR A 173 -21.01 9.11 -6.94
C TYR A 173 -19.92 9.56 -7.93
N THR A 174 -19.88 10.84 -8.28
CA THR A 174 -18.90 11.37 -9.23
C THR A 174 -18.16 12.56 -8.62
N VAL A 175 -16.84 12.46 -8.53
CA VAL A 175 -15.96 13.52 -8.02
C VAL A 175 -15.07 14.03 -9.12
N VAL A 176 -14.96 15.34 -9.25
CA VAL A 176 -14.13 16.03 -10.24
C VAL A 176 -13.00 16.75 -9.53
N PHE A 177 -11.77 16.45 -9.93
CA PHE A 177 -10.57 17.16 -9.52
C PHE A 177 -10.11 18.09 -10.65
N LYS A 178 -9.97 19.37 -10.35
CA LYS A 178 -9.30 20.33 -11.21
C LYS A 178 -7.92 20.64 -10.67
N HIS A 179 -6.89 20.50 -11.51
CA HIS A 179 -5.49 20.60 -11.09
C HIS A 179 -4.64 21.25 -12.19
N LYS A 180 -3.37 21.56 -11.92
CA LYS A 180 -2.42 21.83 -12.99
C LYS A 180 -2.01 20.53 -13.69
N PRO A 181 -1.68 20.58 -14.99
CA PRO A 181 -1.20 19.39 -15.70
C PRO A 181 -0.05 18.71 -14.96
N SER A 182 -0.20 17.42 -14.67
CA SER A 182 0.82 16.63 -13.99
C SER A 182 0.79 15.19 -14.49
N ILE A 183 1.93 14.69 -14.96
CA ILE A 183 2.09 13.28 -15.38
C ILE A 183 2.18 12.32 -14.20
N HIS A 184 2.29 12.83 -12.98
CA HIS A 184 2.46 12.02 -11.78
C HIS A 184 1.19 11.90 -10.93
N LEU A 185 0.18 12.75 -11.17
CA LEU A 185 -1.01 12.80 -10.33
C LEU A 185 -1.80 11.48 -10.36
N GLU A 186 -1.97 10.90 -11.54
CA GLU A 186 -2.64 9.62 -11.71
C GLU A 186 -1.93 8.51 -10.91
N ASN A 187 -0.60 8.42 -11.06
CA ASN A 187 0.19 7.46 -10.29
C ASN A 187 0.07 7.71 -8.78
N HIS A 188 0.04 8.98 -8.36
CA HIS A 188 -0.09 9.33 -6.95
C HIS A 188 -1.40 8.79 -6.37
N PHE A 189 -2.54 9.00 -7.03
CA PHE A 189 -3.82 8.46 -6.59
C PHE A 189 -3.87 6.93 -6.51
N LEU A 190 -3.17 6.23 -7.42
CA LEU A 190 -3.29 4.78 -7.54
C LEU A 190 -2.24 4.00 -6.78
N THR A 191 -1.12 4.61 -6.41
CA THR A 191 0.01 3.87 -5.83
C THR A 191 0.54 4.44 -4.53
N GLN A 192 0.37 5.75 -4.30
CA GLN A 192 0.88 6.44 -3.10
C GLN A 192 -0.21 6.65 -2.06
N SER A 193 -0.58 5.61 -1.47
CA SER A 193 -1.81 5.44 -0.73
C SER A 193 -1.77 5.80 0.76
N ASN A 194 -0.87 6.64 1.23
CA ASN A 194 -0.78 6.88 2.67
C ASN A 194 -1.38 8.20 3.13
N THR A 195 -1.77 9.08 2.22
CA THR A 195 -2.01 10.49 2.55
C THR A 195 -3.42 11.00 2.26
N ASP A 196 -4.20 10.29 1.44
CA ASP A 196 -5.52 10.71 0.95
C ASP A 196 -6.67 9.88 1.55
N ARG A 197 -6.64 9.69 2.87
CA ARG A 197 -7.69 8.97 3.60
C ARG A 197 -9.02 9.67 3.50
N ILE A 198 -10.06 8.92 3.14
CA ILE A 198 -11.42 9.43 3.07
C ILE A 198 -12.14 9.13 4.39
N TYR A 199 -12.71 10.16 4.97
CA TYR A 199 -13.46 10.06 6.21
C TYR A 199 -14.70 10.95 6.19
N PRO A 200 -15.73 10.59 6.94
CA PRO A 200 -17.00 11.34 6.93
C PRO A 200 -16.86 12.64 7.73
N LYS A 201 -17.57 13.68 7.29
CA LYS A 201 -17.56 14.99 7.96
C LYS A 201 -18.04 14.96 9.42
N GLU A 202 -18.86 13.98 9.76
CA GLU A 202 -19.45 13.84 11.10
C GLU A 202 -18.43 13.56 12.19
N ILE A 203 -17.26 13.05 11.85
CA ILE A 203 -16.22 12.78 12.86
C ILE A 203 -15.39 14.00 13.23
N GLY A 204 -15.50 15.10 12.46
CA GLY A 204 -14.85 16.36 12.78
C GLY A 204 -13.33 16.27 12.86
N ASP A 205 -12.78 16.86 13.93
CA ASP A 205 -11.34 16.73 14.23
C ASP A 205 -11.06 15.43 14.96
N LEU A 206 -10.12 14.67 14.40
CA LEU A 206 -9.75 13.34 14.91
C LEU A 206 -8.75 13.47 16.06
N THR A 207 -9.26 13.65 17.27
CA THR A 207 -8.44 13.77 18.48
C THR A 207 -8.42 12.50 19.33
N ASP A 208 -9.35 11.57 19.10
CA ASP A 208 -9.51 10.32 19.85
C ASP A 208 -9.74 9.15 18.90
N TRP A 209 -9.18 7.99 19.22
CA TRP A 209 -9.36 6.75 18.48
C TRP A 209 -10.82 6.29 18.35
N LYS A 210 -11.68 6.66 19.33
CA LYS A 210 -13.11 6.33 19.31
C LYS A 210 -13.87 7.02 18.17
N GLN A 211 -13.32 8.13 17.66
CA GLN A 211 -13.88 8.87 16.53
C GLN A 211 -13.56 8.22 15.18
N HIS A 212 -12.67 7.21 15.15
CA HIS A 212 -12.29 6.54 13.92
C HIS A 212 -13.46 5.72 13.36
N VAL A 213 -14.15 6.29 12.39
CA VAL A 213 -15.24 5.67 11.63
C VAL A 213 -14.94 5.84 10.14
N GLY A 214 -14.53 4.76 9.51
CA GLY A 214 -14.18 4.72 8.09
C GLY A 214 -15.00 3.69 7.33
N THR A 215 -14.58 3.39 6.11
CA THR A 215 -15.16 2.36 5.23
C THR A 215 -14.38 1.06 5.28
N GLY A 216 -13.23 1.04 5.97
CA GLY A 216 -12.24 -0.02 5.93
C GLY A 216 -12.68 -1.36 6.53
N ALA A 217 -11.87 -2.37 6.26
CA ALA A 217 -12.11 -3.74 6.74
C ALA A 217 -12.03 -3.90 8.27
N TRP A 218 -11.48 -2.92 8.97
CA TRP A 218 -11.19 -2.99 10.38
C TRP A 218 -11.72 -1.79 11.15
N MET A 219 -12.18 -2.03 12.37
CA MET A 219 -12.60 -1.01 13.33
C MET A 219 -11.68 -1.07 14.54
N ILE A 220 -11.32 0.09 15.12
CA ILE A 220 -10.58 0.09 16.38
C ILE A 220 -11.53 -0.38 17.50
N LYS A 221 -11.15 -1.47 18.15
CA LYS A 221 -11.86 -2.06 19.28
C LYS A 221 -11.38 -1.53 20.61
N ASP A 222 -10.06 -1.45 20.79
CA ASP A 222 -9.40 -1.04 22.03
C ASP A 222 -8.03 -0.41 21.73
N TYR A 223 -7.68 0.57 22.57
CA TYR A 223 -6.37 1.19 22.57
C TYR A 223 -5.88 1.41 24.00
N GLN A 224 -4.68 0.91 24.26
CA GLN A 224 -3.96 1.13 25.51
C GLN A 224 -2.67 1.89 25.18
N GLU A 225 -2.63 3.15 25.59
CA GLU A 225 -1.54 4.06 25.27
C GLU A 225 -0.17 3.47 25.59
N GLY A 226 0.74 3.54 24.61
CA GLY A 226 2.09 3.01 24.73
C GLY A 226 2.21 1.49 24.84
N ASN A 227 1.11 0.75 24.79
CA ASN A 227 1.07 -0.71 24.97
C ASN A 227 0.50 -1.44 23.74
N SER A 228 -0.75 -1.19 23.37
CA SER A 228 -1.37 -1.93 22.28
C SER A 228 -2.53 -1.21 21.64
N ILE A 229 -2.83 -1.58 20.38
CA ILE A 229 -4.08 -1.27 19.70
C ILE A 229 -4.66 -2.56 19.14
N THR A 230 -5.94 -2.78 19.33
CA THR A 230 -6.67 -3.94 18.80
C THR A 230 -7.71 -3.48 17.80
N PHE A 231 -7.68 -4.08 16.62
CA PHE A 231 -8.68 -3.92 15.59
C PHE A 231 -9.55 -5.16 15.53
N GLU A 232 -10.85 -4.97 15.35
CA GLU A 232 -11.79 -6.04 15.04
C GLU A 232 -12.31 -5.89 13.62
N LYS A 233 -12.71 -6.99 13.01
CA LYS A 233 -13.26 -6.97 11.65
C LYS A 233 -14.54 -6.15 11.56
N ASN A 234 -14.69 -5.41 10.47
CA ASN A 234 -15.96 -4.82 10.09
C ASN A 234 -16.84 -5.93 9.46
N PRO A 235 -17.95 -6.33 10.11
CA PRO A 235 -18.82 -7.40 9.58
C PRO A 235 -19.51 -7.01 8.27
N ASP A 236 -19.68 -5.70 8.04
CA ASP A 236 -20.37 -5.14 6.89
C ASP A 236 -19.38 -4.65 5.80
N TYR A 237 -18.12 -5.09 5.85
CA TYR A 237 -17.11 -4.68 4.87
C TYR A 237 -17.53 -5.09 3.45
N TRP A 238 -17.42 -4.14 2.54
CA TRP A 238 -17.84 -4.30 1.15
C TRP A 238 -16.88 -5.16 0.30
N GLY A 239 -15.60 -5.24 0.68
CA GLY A 239 -14.54 -5.86 -0.12
C GLY A 239 -14.58 -7.38 -0.12
N THR A 240 -14.14 -7.95 -1.24
CA THR A 240 -13.97 -9.39 -1.45
C THR A 240 -12.50 -9.70 -1.76
N TYR A 241 -12.14 -10.98 -1.69
CA TYR A 241 -10.79 -11.41 -2.03
C TYR A 241 -10.56 -11.31 -3.54
N GLU A 242 -9.60 -10.51 -3.95
CA GLU A 242 -9.36 -10.17 -5.36
C GLU A 242 -9.07 -11.38 -6.25
N LEU A 243 -8.39 -12.41 -5.71
CA LEU A 243 -8.07 -13.63 -6.47
C LEU A 243 -9.25 -14.62 -6.55
N ASP A 244 -10.23 -14.50 -5.66
CA ASP A 244 -11.46 -15.31 -5.67
C ASP A 244 -12.59 -14.55 -4.96
N PRO A 245 -13.40 -13.77 -5.72
CA PRO A 245 -14.41 -12.87 -5.16
C PRO A 245 -15.56 -13.54 -4.41
N GLN A 246 -15.67 -14.87 -4.42
CA GLN A 246 -16.65 -15.59 -3.59
C GLN A 246 -16.35 -15.44 -2.09
N TYR A 247 -15.10 -15.15 -1.72
CA TYR A 247 -14.68 -14.98 -0.32
C TYR A 247 -14.73 -13.52 0.08
N LYS A 248 -15.44 -13.23 1.16
CA LYS A 248 -15.49 -11.89 1.77
C LYS A 248 -14.24 -11.61 2.59
N LEU A 249 -13.82 -10.36 2.63
CA LEU A 249 -12.76 -9.88 3.50
C LEU A 249 -13.38 -9.23 4.76
N PRO A 250 -12.62 -9.12 5.86
CA PRO A 250 -11.32 -9.74 6.10
C PRO A 250 -11.46 -11.21 6.57
N PHE A 251 -10.40 -12.02 6.39
CA PHE A 251 -10.40 -13.42 6.85
C PHE A 251 -10.23 -13.56 8.35
N LEU A 252 -9.43 -12.67 8.96
CA LEU A 252 -9.17 -12.68 10.39
C LEU A 252 -10.31 -12.00 11.18
N ASP A 253 -10.48 -12.37 12.44
CA ASP A 253 -11.41 -11.69 13.34
C ASP A 253 -10.80 -10.43 13.96
N GLN A 254 -9.49 -10.45 14.23
CA GLN A 254 -8.78 -9.36 14.88
C GLN A 254 -7.36 -9.20 14.36
N VAL A 255 -6.87 -7.96 14.41
CA VAL A 255 -5.45 -7.62 14.30
C VAL A 255 -5.05 -6.90 15.58
N ARG A 256 -3.97 -7.34 16.21
CA ARG A 256 -3.44 -6.72 17.42
C ARG A 256 -2.03 -6.21 17.21
N TRP A 257 -1.83 -4.94 17.47
CA TRP A 257 -0.50 -4.34 17.51
C TRP A 257 -0.02 -4.26 18.95
N LEU A 258 1.19 -4.76 19.19
CA LEU A 258 1.91 -4.56 20.44
C LEU A 258 3.00 -3.51 20.23
N ILE A 259 3.05 -2.50 21.08
CA ILE A 259 4.03 -1.43 21.05
C ILE A 259 5.22 -1.86 21.89
N ILE A 260 6.15 -2.59 21.31
CA ILE A 260 7.36 -3.10 21.97
C ILE A 260 8.56 -2.34 21.42
N LYS A 261 9.16 -1.46 22.20
CA LYS A 261 10.30 -0.62 21.77
C LYS A 261 11.63 -1.36 21.84
N ASP A 262 11.79 -2.24 22.82
CA ASP A 262 13.04 -2.97 23.05
C ASP A 262 13.19 -4.15 22.07
N LYS A 263 14.30 -4.20 21.36
CA LYS A 263 14.57 -5.22 20.33
C LYS A 263 14.69 -6.63 20.92
N ALA A 264 15.32 -6.80 22.07
CA ALA A 264 15.47 -8.10 22.71
C ALA A 264 14.11 -8.67 23.11
N THR A 265 13.21 -7.80 23.60
CA THR A 265 11.82 -8.14 23.90
C THR A 265 11.03 -8.52 22.66
N GLN A 266 11.21 -7.81 21.54
CA GLN A 266 10.61 -8.19 20.25
C GLN A 266 11.07 -9.58 19.81
N MET A 267 12.38 -9.86 19.90
CA MET A 267 12.96 -11.14 19.58
C MET A 267 12.47 -12.27 20.49
N ALA A 268 12.25 -12.00 21.76
CA ALA A 268 11.66 -12.96 22.70
C ALA A 268 10.20 -13.24 22.36
N ALA A 269 9.42 -12.20 22.05
CA ALA A 269 8.00 -12.32 21.72
C ALA A 269 7.75 -13.20 20.48
N ILE A 270 8.56 -13.06 19.42
CA ILE A 270 8.42 -13.91 18.23
C ILE A 270 8.84 -15.36 18.52
N ARG A 271 9.89 -15.58 19.34
CA ARG A 271 10.34 -16.94 19.72
C ARG A 271 9.29 -17.70 20.52
N THR A 272 8.55 -16.99 21.36
CA THR A 272 7.52 -17.57 22.23
C THR A 272 6.14 -17.63 21.60
N GLY A 273 5.97 -17.12 20.36
CA GLY A 273 4.68 -17.07 19.68
C GLY A 273 3.72 -16.04 20.28
N GLN A 274 4.21 -15.07 21.03
CA GLN A 274 3.39 -13.94 21.50
C GLN A 274 3.04 -12.96 20.37
N ILE A 275 3.85 -12.93 19.34
CA ILE A 275 3.59 -12.21 18.09
C ILE A 275 3.78 -13.16 16.91
N ASP A 276 2.97 -12.97 15.88
CA ASP A 276 3.00 -13.76 14.66
C ASP A 276 3.95 -13.17 13.60
N HIS A 277 4.26 -11.88 13.74
CA HIS A 277 4.99 -11.15 12.71
C HIS A 277 5.83 -10.01 13.30
N ILE A 278 7.04 -9.86 12.77
CA ILE A 278 7.87 -8.67 12.91
C ILE A 278 7.94 -8.02 11.53
N GLY A 279 7.26 -6.88 11.38
CA GLY A 279 7.16 -6.19 10.11
C GLY A 279 8.20 -5.09 9.89
N LYS A 280 8.07 -4.43 8.74
CA LYS A 280 8.77 -3.19 8.46
C LYS A 280 8.25 -2.09 9.38
N SER A 281 8.97 -1.81 10.45
CA SER A 281 8.88 -0.51 11.11
C SER A 281 10.30 -0.04 11.40
N ASN A 282 10.49 1.26 11.54
CA ASN A 282 11.80 1.82 11.90
C ASN A 282 12.36 1.23 13.21
N THR A 283 11.50 0.57 13.99
CA THR A 283 11.85 -0.04 15.28
C THR A 283 11.80 -1.57 15.29
N ALA A 284 11.22 -2.21 14.26
CA ALA A 284 10.96 -3.65 14.26
C ALA A 284 11.67 -4.42 13.14
N ALA A 285 12.24 -3.76 12.13
CA ALA A 285 13.01 -4.44 11.08
C ALA A 285 14.16 -5.25 11.68
N LEU A 286 14.35 -6.48 11.20
CA LEU A 286 15.45 -7.34 11.63
C LEU A 286 16.65 -7.17 10.70
N THR A 287 17.83 -7.10 11.28
CA THR A 287 19.07 -7.27 10.54
C THR A 287 19.24 -8.71 10.08
N ALA A 288 20.14 -8.95 9.14
CA ALA A 288 20.48 -10.30 8.69
C ALA A 288 21.00 -11.17 9.85
N GLU A 289 21.79 -10.58 10.77
CA GLU A 289 22.32 -11.27 11.94
C GLU A 289 21.21 -11.66 12.92
N GLU A 290 20.32 -10.75 13.27
CA GLU A 290 19.16 -11.01 14.14
C GLU A 290 18.26 -12.11 13.55
N TYR A 291 17.98 -12.07 12.24
CA TYR A 291 17.25 -13.12 11.57
C TYR A 291 17.98 -14.48 11.67
N ASN A 292 19.29 -14.52 11.43
CA ASN A 292 20.07 -15.75 11.52
C ASN A 292 20.10 -16.32 12.94
N GLN A 293 20.10 -15.47 13.96
CA GLN A 293 19.96 -15.88 15.36
C GLN A 293 18.56 -16.47 15.63
N LEU A 294 17.50 -15.82 15.14
CA LEU A 294 16.13 -16.34 15.24
C LEU A 294 15.99 -17.71 14.56
N LYS A 295 16.53 -17.86 13.36
CA LYS A 295 16.44 -19.09 12.59
C LYS A 295 17.04 -20.31 13.31
N LYS A 296 18.09 -20.12 14.13
CA LYS A 296 18.69 -21.18 14.96
C LYS A 296 17.75 -21.68 16.05
N THR A 297 16.93 -20.80 16.61
CA THR A 297 16.02 -21.11 17.74
C THR A 297 14.58 -21.34 17.32
N THR A 298 14.22 -20.86 16.14
CA THR A 298 12.87 -20.93 15.56
C THR A 298 12.99 -21.35 14.10
N PRO A 299 13.27 -22.65 13.80
CA PRO A 299 13.58 -23.12 12.43
C PRO A 299 12.45 -22.88 11.43
N ASP A 300 11.21 -22.88 11.90
CA ASP A 300 10.02 -22.72 11.04
C ASP A 300 9.69 -21.27 10.69
N ILE A 301 10.45 -20.30 11.27
CA ILE A 301 10.23 -18.89 10.95
C ILE A 301 10.45 -18.61 9.46
N GLN A 302 9.47 -18.01 8.84
CA GLN A 302 9.54 -17.61 7.45
C GLN A 302 10.12 -16.20 7.34
N LYS A 303 10.93 -16.00 6.31
CA LYS A 303 11.49 -14.68 5.96
C LYS A 303 10.97 -14.29 4.61
N LYS A 304 10.53 -13.04 4.50
CA LYS A 304 10.41 -12.36 3.23
C LYS A 304 11.34 -11.15 3.25
N SER A 305 12.22 -11.09 2.28
CA SER A 305 13.07 -9.92 2.03
C SER A 305 12.48 -9.18 0.83
N TRP A 306 12.49 -7.88 0.87
CA TRP A 306 12.18 -7.01 -0.25
C TRP A 306 13.08 -5.79 -0.21
N TRP A 307 13.23 -5.17 -1.34
CA TRP A 307 13.97 -3.92 -1.45
C TRP A 307 13.17 -2.84 -0.75
N LEU A 308 13.81 -2.18 0.20
CA LEU A 308 13.36 -0.94 0.78
C LEU A 308 13.86 0.23 -0.09
N GLU A 309 13.37 1.43 0.23
CA GLU A 309 13.81 2.68 -0.37
C GLU A 309 15.33 2.74 -0.51
N SER A 310 15.81 3.33 -1.58
CA SER A 310 17.23 3.66 -1.70
C SER A 310 17.60 4.68 -0.64
N TRP A 311 18.74 4.52 -0.01
CA TRP A 311 19.32 5.55 0.85
C TRP A 311 19.51 6.83 0.04
N ALA A 312 18.89 7.92 0.48
CA ALA A 312 19.05 9.24 -0.11
C ALA A 312 19.61 10.20 0.92
N LEU A 313 20.58 11.00 0.49
CA LEU A 313 21.05 12.14 1.28
C LEU A 313 20.11 13.32 1.01
N GLY A 314 19.24 13.62 1.97
CA GLY A 314 18.35 14.78 1.91
C GLY A 314 19.07 16.06 2.34
N PHE A 315 18.85 17.15 1.61
CA PHE A 315 19.36 18.47 1.96
C PHE A 315 18.22 19.38 2.38
N LEU A 316 18.40 20.10 3.49
CA LEU A 316 17.48 21.17 3.87
C LEU A 316 17.77 22.42 3.02
N PHE A 317 16.73 22.98 2.42
CA PHE A 317 16.82 24.16 1.54
C PHE A 317 16.20 25.42 2.14
N ASP A 318 15.97 25.41 3.44
CA ASP A 318 15.36 26.49 4.20
C ASP A 318 16.28 27.71 4.38
N ASP A 319 17.62 27.52 4.27
CA ASP A 319 18.62 28.60 4.32
C ASP A 319 19.45 28.63 3.02
N PRO A 320 19.33 29.67 2.20
CA PRO A 320 20.12 29.84 0.97
C PRO A 320 21.62 29.99 1.20
N ASN A 321 22.06 30.22 2.44
CA ASN A 321 23.49 30.34 2.79
C ASN A 321 24.15 28.97 3.06
N HIS A 322 23.39 27.90 3.12
CA HIS A 322 23.99 26.57 3.24
C HIS A 322 24.84 26.21 2.02
N PRO A 323 26.05 25.63 2.21
CA PRO A 323 26.92 25.24 1.09
C PRO A 323 26.21 24.37 0.03
N TRP A 324 25.29 23.53 0.43
CA TRP A 324 24.53 22.69 -0.50
C TRP A 324 23.37 23.40 -1.20
N ALA A 325 23.11 24.66 -0.95
CA ALA A 325 22.23 25.47 -1.79
C ALA A 325 22.84 25.61 -3.22
N ASP A 326 24.17 25.59 -3.35
CA ASP A 326 24.85 25.52 -4.66
C ASP A 326 24.72 24.08 -5.25
N LEU A 327 24.18 24.00 -6.48
CA LEU A 327 24.03 22.73 -7.20
C LEU A 327 25.38 22.00 -7.37
N ARG A 328 26.48 22.74 -7.57
CA ARG A 328 27.81 22.14 -7.76
C ARG A 328 28.30 21.41 -6.51
N VAL A 329 27.95 21.91 -5.34
CA VAL A 329 28.26 21.22 -4.06
C VAL A 329 27.51 19.92 -3.96
N ARG A 330 26.20 19.89 -4.27
CA ARG A 330 25.39 18.65 -4.27
C ARG A 330 25.90 17.63 -5.28
N GLN A 331 26.29 18.08 -6.48
CA GLN A 331 26.88 17.21 -7.51
C GLN A 331 28.23 16.64 -7.04
N ALA A 332 29.09 17.46 -6.42
CA ALA A 332 30.34 16.97 -5.86
C ALA A 332 30.12 15.93 -4.75
N MET A 333 29.17 16.15 -3.86
CA MET A 333 28.81 15.19 -2.82
C MET A 333 28.29 13.87 -3.43
N GLN A 334 27.44 13.94 -4.47
CA GLN A 334 26.98 12.76 -5.16
C GLN A 334 28.13 11.97 -5.83
N MET A 335 29.07 12.67 -6.45
CA MET A 335 30.24 12.05 -7.09
C MET A 335 31.23 11.45 -6.08
N ALA A 336 31.26 11.95 -4.85
CA ALA A 336 32.07 11.42 -3.76
C ALA A 336 31.51 10.13 -3.15
N MET A 337 30.25 9.81 -3.39
CA MET A 337 29.63 8.57 -2.90
C MET A 337 29.94 7.39 -3.83
N ASN A 338 30.56 6.35 -3.30
CA ASN A 338 30.72 5.09 -4.00
C ASN A 338 29.50 4.21 -3.78
N ALA A 339 28.50 4.32 -4.65
CA ALA A 339 27.27 3.55 -4.53
C ALA A 339 27.50 2.03 -4.59
N GLN A 340 28.53 1.57 -5.30
CA GLN A 340 28.86 0.16 -5.43
C GLN A 340 29.44 -0.39 -4.11
N GLU A 341 30.29 0.35 -3.46
CA GLU A 341 30.84 0.00 -2.16
C GLU A 341 29.74 -0.02 -1.10
N LEU A 342 28.90 1.03 -1.03
CA LEU A 342 27.75 1.07 -0.14
C LEU A 342 26.81 -0.12 -0.33
N SER A 343 26.53 -0.53 -1.56
CA SER A 343 25.66 -1.67 -1.83
C SER A 343 26.27 -3.03 -1.51
N SER A 344 27.59 -3.13 -1.37
CA SER A 344 28.30 -4.38 -1.02
C SER A 344 28.46 -4.57 0.48
N GLU A 345 28.38 -3.50 1.27
CA GLU A 345 28.54 -3.53 2.74
C GLU A 345 27.18 -3.74 3.46
N TYR A 346 26.06 -3.51 2.79
CA TYR A 346 24.70 -3.63 3.33
C TYR A 346 23.82 -4.57 2.49
#